data_603b4a6678235282fc0ce275feeb8cbb
#
_entry.id   603b4a6678235282fc0ce275feeb8cbb
#
_cell.length_a   1.000
_cell.length_b   1.000
_cell.length_c   1.000
_cell.angle_alpha   90.00
_cell.angle_beta   90.00
_cell.angle_gamma   90.00
#
_symmetry.space_group_name_H-M   'P 1'
#
loop_
_entity.id
_entity.type
_entity.pdbx_description
1 polymer ?
#
loop_
_entity_poly.entity_id
_entity_poly.type
_entity_poly.pdbx_seq_one_letter_code
_entity_poly.pdbx_strand_id
1 'polypeptide(L)'
;MGKYKIALSDRAKDHLLEWKKSGQLIVLKKIERIFIELSNTPFYGIGSPEPLKYDLTECWSRQIDKKNRIIYQVSDDVVTVFCDIR
;
A
#
# COMPACT_ATOMS: atom_id res chain seq x y z
N MET A 1 13.20 -5.98 11.42
CA MET A 1 12.29 -4.96 11.91
C MET A 1 12.20 -3.77 10.99
N GLY A 2 11.02 -3.25 10.80
CA GLY A 2 10.82 -2.11 9.92
C GLY A 2 11.20 -0.81 10.58
N LYS A 3 11.65 0.14 9.76
CA LYS A 3 11.96 1.49 10.22
C LYS A 3 10.72 2.37 10.29
N TYR A 4 9.64 1.98 9.62
CA TYR A 4 8.42 2.75 9.51
C TYR A 4 7.27 1.99 10.14
N LYS A 5 6.35 2.74 10.71
CA LYS A 5 5.10 2.17 11.22
C LYS A 5 4.05 2.26 10.12
N ILE A 6 3.18 1.26 10.05
CA ILE A 6 2.11 1.24 9.07
C ILE A 6 0.81 1.64 9.73
N ALA A 7 0.17 2.65 9.20
CA ALA A 7 -1.16 3.08 9.62
C ALA A 7 -2.13 2.84 8.47
N LEU A 8 -3.33 2.35 8.78
CA LEU A 8 -4.35 2.08 7.79
C LEU A 8 -5.54 3.00 8.00
N SER A 9 -6.01 3.63 6.92
CA SER A 9 -7.26 4.36 6.97
C SER A 9 -8.41 3.36 7.10
N ASP A 10 -9.58 3.85 7.51
CA ASP A 10 -10.76 2.97 7.61
C ASP A 10 -11.09 2.33 6.26
N ARG A 11 -10.95 3.08 5.20
CA ARG A 11 -11.19 2.59 3.85
C ARG A 11 -10.22 1.49 3.47
N ALA A 12 -8.95 1.65 3.83
CA ALA A 12 -7.96 0.62 3.56
C ALA A 12 -8.25 -0.66 4.32
N LYS A 13 -8.72 -0.53 5.57
CA LYS A 13 -9.11 -1.69 6.36
C LYS A 13 -10.28 -2.44 5.72
N ASP A 14 -11.27 -1.71 5.22
CA ASP A 14 -12.42 -2.31 4.54
C ASP A 14 -11.98 -3.04 3.27
N HIS A 15 -11.10 -2.46 2.49
CA HIS A 15 -10.61 -3.09 1.28
C HIS A 15 -9.83 -4.37 1.58
N LEU A 16 -9.03 -4.37 2.64
CA LEU A 16 -8.32 -5.58 3.04
C LEU A 16 -9.28 -6.69 3.44
N LEU A 17 -10.36 -6.35 4.15
CA LEU A 17 -11.37 -7.33 4.51
C LEU A 17 -12.03 -7.92 3.27
N GLU A 18 -12.34 -7.08 2.28
CA GLU A 18 -12.92 -7.56 1.03
C GLU A 18 -11.97 -8.53 0.31
N TRP A 19 -10.68 -8.19 0.27
CA TRP A 19 -9.70 -9.08 -0.36
C TRP A 19 -9.63 -10.42 0.35
N LYS A 20 -9.67 -10.42 1.69
CA LYS A 20 -9.67 -11.66 2.45
C LYS A 20 -10.90 -12.51 2.16
N LYS A 21 -12.06 -11.86 2.07
CA LYS A 21 -13.31 -12.57 1.78
C LYS A 21 -13.34 -13.11 0.36
N SER A 22 -12.66 -12.47 -0.57
CA SER A 22 -12.66 -12.91 -1.96
C SER A 22 -11.85 -14.20 -2.18
N GLY A 23 -10.97 -14.55 -1.25
CA GLY A 23 -10.16 -15.74 -1.35
C GLY A 23 -9.05 -15.70 -2.37
N GLN A 24 -8.68 -14.52 -2.84
CA GLN A 24 -7.61 -14.36 -3.82
C GLN A 24 -6.26 -14.38 -3.13
N LEU A 25 -5.76 -15.57 -2.86
CA LEU A 25 -4.55 -15.78 -2.06
C LEU A 25 -3.32 -15.13 -2.67
N ILE A 26 -3.18 -15.14 -3.99
CA ILE A 26 -2.02 -14.54 -4.65
C ILE A 26 -2.00 -13.04 -4.40
N VAL A 27 -3.15 -12.39 -4.50
CA VAL A 27 -3.25 -10.95 -4.25
C VAL A 27 -2.97 -10.65 -2.78
N LEU A 28 -3.51 -11.45 -1.88
CA LEU A 28 -3.28 -11.24 -0.45
C LEU A 28 -1.81 -11.37 -0.09
N LYS A 29 -1.12 -12.35 -0.65
CA LYS A 29 0.31 -12.51 -0.42
C LYS A 29 1.11 -11.32 -0.92
N LYS A 30 0.73 -10.79 -2.06
CA LYS A 30 1.40 -9.62 -2.59
C LYS A 30 1.16 -8.38 -1.72
N ILE A 31 -0.06 -8.21 -1.23
CA ILE A 31 -0.38 -7.11 -0.33
C ILE A 31 0.44 -7.21 0.96
N GLU A 32 0.52 -8.40 1.54
CA GLU A 32 1.35 -8.62 2.73
C GLU A 32 2.79 -8.24 2.48
N ARG A 33 3.33 -8.67 1.35
CA ARG A 33 4.71 -8.37 1.01
C ARG A 33 4.92 -6.87 0.81
N ILE A 34 3.97 -6.21 0.18
CA ILE A 34 4.03 -4.75 0.02
C ILE A 34 4.06 -4.08 1.39
N PHE A 35 3.23 -4.52 2.32
CA PHE A 35 3.21 -3.94 3.66
C PHE A 35 4.54 -4.13 4.39
N ILE A 36 5.12 -5.33 4.28
CA ILE A 36 6.43 -5.57 4.87
C ILE A 36 7.47 -4.61 4.28
N GLU A 37 7.44 -4.44 2.97
CA GLU A 37 8.38 -3.52 2.32
C GLU A 37 8.12 -2.07 2.69
N LEU A 38 6.85 -1.67 2.84
CA LEU A 38 6.54 -0.31 3.24
C LEU A 38 7.13 0.01 4.62
N SER A 39 7.22 -0.97 5.49
CA SER A 39 7.81 -0.75 6.80
C SER A 39 9.33 -0.61 6.75
N ASN A 40 9.97 -1.01 5.66
CA ASN A 40 11.43 -0.96 5.51
C ASN A 40 11.86 -0.01 4.41
N THR A 41 11.28 -0.14 3.23
CA THR A 41 11.69 0.58 2.03
C THR A 41 10.47 1.12 1.30
N PRO A 42 9.83 2.19 1.85
CA PRO A 42 8.57 2.66 1.25
C PRO A 42 8.73 3.28 -0.13
N PHE A 43 9.95 3.60 -0.55
CA PHE A 43 10.16 4.29 -1.82
C PHE A 43 10.64 3.37 -2.94
N TYR A 44 10.88 2.11 -2.66
CA TYR A 44 11.29 1.15 -3.70
C TYR A 44 10.93 -0.26 -3.27
N GLY A 45 10.86 -1.16 -4.25
CA GLY A 45 10.52 -2.55 -4.03
C GLY A 45 9.52 -3.05 -5.05
N ILE A 46 8.78 -4.11 -4.70
CA ILE A 46 7.80 -4.70 -5.61
C ILE A 46 6.63 -3.75 -5.85
N GLY A 47 5.94 -3.94 -6.99
CA GLY A 47 4.78 -3.14 -7.33
C GLY A 47 5.11 -1.79 -7.95
N SER A 48 6.37 -1.56 -8.33
CA SER A 48 6.81 -0.34 -9.00
C SER A 48 6.33 0.92 -8.28
N PRO A 49 6.85 1.20 -7.06
CA PRO A 49 6.43 2.39 -6.34
C PRO A 49 6.67 3.65 -7.16
N GLU A 50 5.67 4.50 -7.26
CA GLU A 50 5.76 5.74 -8.01
C GLU A 50 5.20 6.89 -7.19
N PRO A 51 5.88 8.05 -7.18
CA PRO A 51 5.29 9.22 -6.54
C PRO A 51 4.12 9.72 -7.35
N LEU A 52 3.06 10.11 -6.66
CA LEU A 52 1.90 10.68 -7.32
C LEU A 52 2.13 12.18 -7.52
N LYS A 53 1.58 12.68 -8.62
CA LYS A 53 1.72 14.08 -8.99
C LYS A 53 0.39 14.79 -8.76
N TYR A 54 0.38 16.07 -9.04
CA TYR A 54 -0.81 16.93 -8.94
C TYR A 54 -1.21 17.13 -7.48
N ASP A 55 -2.47 16.90 -7.15
CA ASP A 55 -3.00 17.24 -5.84
C ASP A 55 -2.54 16.30 -4.73
N LEU A 56 -1.99 15.15 -5.09
CA LEU A 56 -1.58 14.14 -4.12
C LEU A 56 -0.08 14.19 -3.88
N THR A 57 0.43 15.36 -3.49
CA THR A 57 1.84 15.50 -3.17
C THR A 57 2.20 14.62 -1.97
N GLU A 58 3.42 14.11 -1.96
CA GLU A 58 3.94 13.23 -0.93
C GLU A 58 3.25 11.87 -0.87
N CYS A 59 2.32 11.60 -1.77
CA CYS A 59 1.69 10.29 -1.87
C CYS A 59 2.40 9.44 -2.92
N TRP A 60 2.36 8.15 -2.68
CA TRP A 60 2.97 7.17 -3.56
C TRP A 60 1.97 6.08 -3.87
N SER A 61 2.19 5.37 -4.97
CA SER A 61 1.37 4.22 -5.30
C SER A 61 2.23 3.01 -5.58
N ARG A 62 1.72 1.84 -5.26
CA ARG A 62 2.32 0.56 -5.63
C ARG A 62 1.27 -0.29 -6.31
N GLN A 63 1.66 -0.97 -7.36
CA GLN A 63 0.75 -1.82 -8.11
C GLN A 63 0.58 -3.17 -7.40
N ILE A 64 -0.67 -3.55 -7.15
CA ILE A 64 -1.01 -4.87 -6.62
C ILE A 64 -1.15 -5.84 -7.78
N ASP A 65 -1.97 -5.47 -8.76
CA ASP A 65 -2.16 -6.24 -9.97
C ASP A 65 -2.45 -5.27 -11.13
N LYS A 66 -2.92 -5.77 -12.25
CA LYS A 66 -3.15 -4.94 -13.43
C LYS A 66 -4.18 -3.84 -13.21
N LYS A 67 -5.12 -4.05 -12.28
CA LYS A 67 -6.23 -3.13 -12.07
C LYS A 67 -6.14 -2.36 -10.75
N ASN A 68 -5.42 -2.89 -9.78
CA ASN A 68 -5.47 -2.36 -8.42
C ASN A 68 -4.12 -1.81 -7.97
N ARG A 69 -4.16 -0.70 -7.27
CA ARG A 69 -2.97 -0.07 -6.70
C ARG A 69 -3.25 0.35 -5.27
N ILE A 70 -2.21 0.36 -4.46
CA ILE A 70 -2.28 0.87 -3.11
C ILE A 70 -1.73 2.30 -3.11
N ILE A 71 -2.46 3.20 -2.50
CA ILE A 71 -2.02 4.59 -2.33
C ILE A 71 -1.58 4.76 -0.88
N TYR A 72 -0.41 5.32 -0.68
CA TYR A 72 0.11 5.54 0.65
C TYR A 72 0.89 6.85 0.71
N GLN A 73 1.05 7.35 1.92
CA GLN A 73 1.81 8.57 2.17
C GLN A 73 2.87 8.27 3.23
N VAL A 74 4.07 8.76 3.02
CA VAL A 74 5.15 8.59 3.99
C VAL A 74 5.37 9.93 4.70
N SER A 75 5.28 9.92 6.02
CA SER A 75 5.49 11.11 6.82
C SER A 75 6.30 10.71 8.04
N ASP A 76 7.49 11.31 8.19
CA ASP A 76 8.44 10.97 9.24
C ASP A 76 8.72 9.46 9.24
N ASP A 77 8.29 8.74 10.27
CA ASP A 77 8.49 7.30 10.36
C ASP A 77 7.18 6.52 10.21
N VAL A 78 6.15 7.15 9.65
CA VAL A 78 4.83 6.54 9.49
C VAL A 78 4.47 6.46 8.01
N VAL A 79 4.02 5.28 7.57
CA VAL A 79 3.43 5.09 6.25
C VAL A 79 1.94 4.90 6.45
N THR A 80 1.16 5.83 5.93
CA THR A 80 -0.29 5.77 6.02
C THR A 80 -0.84 5.23 4.71
N VAL A 81 -1.53 4.10 4.78
CA VAL A 81 -2.16 3.48 3.60
C VAL A 81 -3.61 3.96 3.54
N PHE A 82 -3.97 4.59 2.43
CA PHE A 82 -5.31 5.16 2.29
C PHE A 82 -6.31 4.18 1.69
N CYS A 83 -5.99 3.61 0.55
CA CYS A 83 -6.87 2.64 -0.09
C CYS A 83 -6.20 2.14 -1.37
N ASP A 84 -6.77 1.10 -1.97
CA ASP A 84 -6.36 0.71 -3.31
C ASP A 84 -7.27 1.43 -4.31
N ILE A 85 -6.67 1.83 -5.42
CA ILE A 85 -7.38 2.52 -6.50
C ILE A 85 -7.37 1.63 -7.72
N ARG A 86 -8.48 1.57 -8.39
CA ARG A 86 -8.63 0.78 -9.61
C ARG A 86 -8.23 1.59 -10.82
#